data_17c3e53a93b138f7ebd1468fe6b559c1
#
_entry.id   17c3e53a93b138f7ebd1468fe6b559c1
#
_cell.length_a   1.000
_cell.length_b   1.000
_cell.length_c   1.000
_cell.angle_alpha   90.00
_cell.angle_beta   90.00
_cell.angle_gamma   90.00
#
_symmetry.space_group_name_H-M   'P 1'
#
loop_
_entity.id
_entity.type
_entity.pdbx_description
1 polymer ?
#
loop_
_entity_poly.entity_id
_entity_poly.type
_entity_poly.pdbx_seq_one_letter_code
_entity_poly.pdbx_strand_id
1 'polypeptide(L)'
;DEEKTVAKLDAKAKADAAKATIDNAITNAEVEQAKVTGITEVKAVDPQPEAKTAAKQAIDDALKAKNDEIDARTDLTDEEKTAAKSEAKAKADAAKEVIDKATTNAEVDQAKSTGIAEVTSVNPGAVAKTEAKQAIDEALKAKNDEIDARTDLTDEEKAAAKSEAKAKADAAKEAIDKATTNAAVDQAKTNGTLEVTSVNPEAVAKTEAKQAIDDALKAKTAEIDARTDLTDEEKTAAKADAKAKADA
;
A
#
# COMPACT_ATOMS: atom_id res chain seq x y z
N ASP A 1 20.79 -20.67 32.87
CA ASP A 1 21.67 -21.42 33.77
C ASP A 1 22.62 -20.51 34.56
N GLU A 2 23.10 -19.39 33.96
CA GLU A 2 23.98 -18.44 34.67
C GLU A 2 23.27 -17.80 35.87
N GLU A 3 22.03 -17.33 35.73
CA GLU A 3 21.21 -16.75 36.80
C GLU A 3 20.98 -17.77 37.93
N LYS A 4 20.73 -19.06 37.60
CA LYS A 4 20.62 -20.13 38.58
C LYS A 4 21.95 -20.39 39.31
N THR A 5 23.06 -20.27 38.59
CA THR A 5 24.38 -20.43 39.17
C THR A 5 24.71 -19.32 40.16
N VAL A 6 24.41 -18.05 39.74
CA VAL A 6 24.57 -16.87 40.62
C VAL A 6 23.70 -17.01 41.88
N ALA A 7 22.43 -17.37 41.72
CA ALA A 7 21.50 -17.54 42.84
C ALA A 7 21.96 -18.68 43.82
N LYS A 8 22.48 -19.79 43.29
CA LYS A 8 23.04 -20.86 44.13
C LYS A 8 24.27 -20.41 44.92
N LEU A 9 25.14 -19.60 44.29
CA LEU A 9 26.31 -19.02 44.98
C LEU A 9 25.89 -18.02 46.07
N ASP A 10 24.89 -17.16 45.81
CA ASP A 10 24.35 -16.22 46.80
C ASP A 10 23.69 -16.98 47.96
N ALA A 11 22.83 -17.96 47.68
CA ALA A 11 22.25 -18.78 48.73
C ALA A 11 23.29 -19.50 49.59
N LYS A 12 24.38 -20.00 48.95
CA LYS A 12 25.49 -20.60 49.68
C LYS A 12 26.22 -19.58 50.54
N ALA A 13 26.51 -18.39 50.03
CA ALA A 13 27.18 -17.33 50.79
C ALA A 13 26.38 -16.92 52.01
N LYS A 14 25.05 -16.73 51.86
CA LYS A 14 24.14 -16.41 52.99
C LYS A 14 24.10 -17.54 54.03
N ALA A 15 24.07 -18.80 53.57
CA ALA A 15 24.08 -19.93 54.47
C ALA A 15 25.43 -20.04 55.25
N ASP A 16 26.57 -19.78 54.59
CA ASP A 16 27.86 -19.80 55.25
C ASP A 16 28.01 -18.63 56.23
N ALA A 17 27.52 -17.43 55.89
CA ALA A 17 27.48 -16.28 56.79
C ALA A 17 26.61 -16.55 58.03
N ALA A 18 25.41 -17.12 57.85
CA ALA A 18 24.53 -17.47 58.94
C ALA A 18 25.17 -18.52 59.90
N LYS A 19 25.89 -19.52 59.35
CA LYS A 19 26.63 -20.51 60.17
C LYS A 19 27.74 -19.83 60.99
N ALA A 20 28.51 -18.92 60.37
CA ALA A 20 29.52 -18.17 61.07
C ALA A 20 28.96 -17.32 62.22
N THR A 21 27.75 -16.74 62.04
CA THR A 21 27.04 -16.00 63.08
C THR A 21 26.63 -16.93 64.25
N ILE A 22 26.18 -18.16 63.93
CA ILE A 22 25.85 -19.18 64.94
C ILE A 22 27.12 -19.59 65.71
N ASP A 23 28.23 -19.81 65.00
CA ASP A 23 29.50 -20.23 65.66
C ASP A 23 30.04 -19.19 66.62
N ASN A 24 29.72 -17.89 66.39
CA ASN A 24 30.12 -16.78 67.27
C ASN A 24 29.11 -16.46 68.39
N ALA A 25 27.95 -17.08 68.39
CA ALA A 25 26.92 -16.87 69.41
C ALA A 25 27.31 -17.50 70.76
N ILE A 26 27.07 -16.75 71.84
CA ILE A 26 27.45 -17.13 73.21
C ILE A 26 26.26 -17.54 74.06
N THR A 27 25.02 -17.30 73.59
CA THR A 27 23.80 -17.68 74.30
C THR A 27 22.87 -18.47 73.39
N ASN A 28 22.02 -19.35 73.96
CA ASN A 28 21.01 -20.08 73.20
C ASN A 28 20.04 -19.16 72.45
N ALA A 29 19.72 -17.96 73.01
CA ALA A 29 18.88 -16.97 72.36
C ALA A 29 19.49 -16.41 71.07
N GLU A 30 20.82 -16.10 71.11
CA GLU A 30 21.59 -15.65 69.95
C GLU A 30 21.68 -16.73 68.88
N VAL A 31 21.90 -17.99 69.25
CA VAL A 31 21.91 -19.15 68.32
C VAL A 31 20.56 -19.27 67.62
N GLU A 32 19.45 -19.18 68.34
CA GLU A 32 18.10 -19.32 67.79
C GLU A 32 17.78 -18.14 66.86
N GLN A 33 18.16 -16.89 67.26
CA GLN A 33 17.98 -15.72 66.41
C GLN A 33 18.80 -15.83 65.10
N ALA A 34 20.06 -16.20 65.17
CA ALA A 34 20.92 -16.34 64.02
C ALA A 34 20.39 -17.43 63.04
N LYS A 35 19.89 -18.55 63.60
CA LYS A 35 19.22 -19.61 62.82
C LYS A 35 18.00 -19.07 62.06
N VAL A 36 17.08 -18.39 62.73
CA VAL A 36 15.86 -17.85 62.12
C VAL A 36 16.19 -16.83 61.02
N THR A 37 17.11 -15.93 61.31
CA THR A 37 17.59 -14.93 60.36
C THR A 37 18.23 -15.58 59.15
N GLY A 38 19.16 -16.50 59.33
CA GLY A 38 19.86 -17.18 58.24
C GLY A 38 18.92 -18.01 57.35
N ILE A 39 17.97 -18.73 57.94
CA ILE A 39 16.95 -19.45 57.17
C ILE A 39 16.13 -18.49 56.33
N THR A 40 15.75 -17.35 56.88
CA THR A 40 14.95 -16.32 56.17
C THR A 40 15.71 -15.75 54.99
N GLU A 41 17.00 -15.38 55.21
CA GLU A 41 17.85 -14.82 54.17
C GLU A 41 18.13 -15.82 53.01
N VAL A 42 18.40 -17.12 53.34
CA VAL A 42 18.59 -18.16 52.33
C VAL A 42 17.31 -18.38 51.52
N LYS A 43 16.15 -18.42 52.19
CA LYS A 43 14.86 -18.58 51.51
C LYS A 43 14.45 -17.39 50.66
N ALA A 44 14.95 -16.21 50.96
CA ALA A 44 14.70 -14.98 50.21
C ALA A 44 15.49 -14.89 48.89
N VAL A 45 16.43 -15.83 48.63
CA VAL A 45 17.14 -15.86 47.37
C VAL A 45 16.19 -16.33 46.25
N ASP A 46 15.79 -15.40 45.40
CA ASP A 46 14.88 -15.66 44.31
C ASP A 46 15.53 -15.22 42.98
N PRO A 47 16.02 -16.18 42.16
CA PRO A 47 16.63 -15.83 40.88
C PRO A 47 15.61 -15.28 39.90
N GLN A 48 15.84 -14.03 39.44
CA GLN A 48 15.00 -13.38 38.46
C GLN A 48 15.47 -13.70 37.03
N PRO A 49 14.56 -13.94 36.09
CA PRO A 49 14.91 -14.24 34.70
C PRO A 49 15.21 -12.92 33.93
N GLU A 50 16.19 -12.14 34.37
CA GLU A 50 16.47 -10.81 33.84
C GLU A 50 16.84 -10.82 32.36
N ALA A 51 17.71 -11.77 31.93
CA ALA A 51 18.15 -11.88 30.55
C ALA A 51 16.97 -12.17 29.60
N LYS A 52 16.10 -13.10 29.95
CA LYS A 52 14.91 -13.44 29.15
C LYS A 52 13.90 -12.29 29.13
N THR A 53 13.69 -11.63 30.27
CA THR A 53 12.77 -10.50 30.37
C THR A 53 13.23 -9.34 29.49
N ALA A 54 14.51 -8.96 29.58
CA ALA A 54 15.09 -7.91 28.74
C ALA A 54 15.06 -8.28 27.25
N ALA A 55 15.33 -9.53 26.90
CA ALA A 55 15.29 -10.00 25.53
C ALA A 55 13.88 -9.93 24.94
N LYS A 56 12.86 -10.36 25.70
CA LYS A 56 11.45 -10.26 25.25
C LYS A 56 11.01 -8.81 25.12
N GLN A 57 11.41 -7.93 26.04
CA GLN A 57 11.12 -6.49 25.91
C GLN A 57 11.72 -5.91 24.64
N ALA A 58 12.95 -6.27 24.28
CA ALA A 58 13.57 -5.82 23.03
C ALA A 58 12.82 -6.30 21.77
N ILE A 59 12.23 -7.51 21.81
CA ILE A 59 11.36 -8.01 20.74
C ILE A 59 10.06 -7.18 20.69
N ASP A 60 9.46 -6.86 21.84
CA ASP A 60 8.25 -6.02 21.90
C ASP A 60 8.50 -4.61 21.38
N ASP A 61 9.65 -4.03 21.72
CA ASP A 61 10.06 -2.71 21.22
C ASP A 61 10.27 -2.73 19.70
N ALA A 62 10.89 -3.78 19.16
CA ALA A 62 11.05 -3.97 17.72
C ALA A 62 9.70 -4.16 17.01
N LEU A 63 8.78 -4.92 17.58
CA LEU A 63 7.42 -5.10 17.06
C LEU A 63 6.66 -3.78 17.05
N LYS A 64 6.75 -3.01 18.14
CA LYS A 64 6.13 -1.68 18.19
C LYS A 64 6.68 -0.77 17.11
N ALA A 65 7.99 -0.67 16.98
CA ALA A 65 8.63 0.14 15.95
C ALA A 65 8.21 -0.27 14.53
N LYS A 66 8.12 -1.59 14.25
CA LYS A 66 7.66 -2.12 12.96
C LYS A 66 6.19 -1.80 12.72
N ASN A 67 5.33 -1.90 13.72
CA ASN A 67 3.93 -1.51 13.60
C ASN A 67 3.77 -0.02 13.31
N ASP A 68 4.54 0.84 13.98
CA ASP A 68 4.54 2.29 13.74
C ASP A 68 5.02 2.60 12.30
N GLU A 69 6.04 1.89 11.80
CA GLU A 69 6.51 1.98 10.40
C GLU A 69 5.43 1.58 9.40
N ILE A 70 4.74 0.45 9.62
CA ILE A 70 3.66 -0.03 8.77
C ILE A 70 2.49 0.97 8.79
N ASP A 71 2.13 1.52 9.95
CA ASP A 71 1.05 2.50 10.07
C ASP A 71 1.33 3.80 9.32
N ALA A 72 2.60 4.23 9.27
CA ALA A 72 3.02 5.41 8.53
C ALA A 72 2.98 5.25 7.00
N ARG A 73 2.88 4.01 6.47
CA ARG A 73 2.80 3.74 5.03
C ARG A 73 1.47 4.23 4.46
N THR A 74 1.52 5.15 3.51
CA THR A 74 0.32 5.70 2.82
C THR A 74 -0.04 4.95 1.54
N ASP A 75 0.89 4.16 1.04
CA ASP A 75 0.73 3.33 -0.15
C ASP A 75 -0.02 2.01 0.13
N LEU A 76 -0.11 1.60 1.39
CA LEU A 76 -0.82 0.39 1.81
C LEU A 76 -2.30 0.68 2.13
N THR A 77 -3.14 -0.33 1.93
CA THR A 77 -4.50 -0.35 2.45
C THR A 77 -4.52 -0.80 3.92
N ASP A 78 -5.63 -0.57 4.62
CA ASP A 78 -5.80 -0.99 6.02
C ASP A 78 -5.74 -2.51 6.18
N GLU A 79 -6.21 -3.26 5.16
CA GLU A 79 -6.14 -4.70 5.12
C GLU A 79 -4.69 -5.19 4.95
N GLU A 80 -3.91 -4.57 4.07
CA GLU A 80 -2.49 -4.88 3.87
C GLU A 80 -1.67 -4.55 5.12
N LYS A 81 -1.95 -3.42 5.79
CA LYS A 81 -1.35 -3.06 7.09
C LYS A 81 -1.70 -4.08 8.17
N THR A 82 -2.96 -4.49 8.26
CA THR A 82 -3.42 -5.47 9.24
C THR A 82 -2.75 -6.83 9.04
N ALA A 83 -2.64 -7.29 7.80
CA ALA A 83 -1.94 -8.53 7.46
C ALA A 83 -0.45 -8.47 7.85
N ALA A 84 0.23 -7.38 7.51
CA ALA A 84 1.64 -7.18 7.83
C ALA A 84 1.90 -7.12 9.34
N LYS A 85 1.06 -6.41 10.10
CA LYS A 85 1.17 -6.37 11.57
C LYS A 85 0.92 -7.74 12.20
N SER A 86 -0.02 -8.51 11.64
CA SER A 86 -0.27 -9.89 12.09
C SER A 86 0.94 -10.80 11.83
N GLU A 87 1.60 -10.64 10.69
CA GLU A 87 2.85 -11.36 10.37
C GLU A 87 3.97 -10.96 11.34
N ALA A 88 4.19 -9.66 11.55
CA ALA A 88 5.21 -9.15 12.48
C ALA A 88 4.97 -9.67 13.90
N LYS A 89 3.72 -9.68 14.35
CA LYS A 89 3.33 -10.23 15.65
C LYS A 89 3.62 -11.72 15.75
N ALA A 90 3.28 -12.51 14.73
CA ALA A 90 3.57 -13.95 14.72
C ALA A 90 5.07 -14.24 14.84
N LYS A 91 5.91 -13.47 14.14
CA LYS A 91 7.38 -13.56 14.24
C LYS A 91 7.88 -13.18 15.63
N ALA A 92 7.33 -12.12 16.24
CA ALA A 92 7.67 -11.71 17.60
C ALA A 92 7.28 -12.78 18.63
N ASP A 93 6.09 -13.36 18.51
CA ASP A 93 5.64 -14.43 19.41
C ASP A 93 6.51 -15.68 19.29
N ALA A 94 6.85 -16.08 18.06
CA ALA A 94 7.77 -17.20 17.81
C ALA A 94 9.16 -16.95 18.42
N ALA A 95 9.71 -15.74 18.27
CA ALA A 95 10.99 -15.38 18.86
C ALA A 95 10.95 -15.46 20.41
N LYS A 96 9.85 -14.98 21.03
CA LYS A 96 9.67 -15.08 22.48
C LYS A 96 9.59 -16.54 22.97
N GLU A 97 8.96 -17.42 22.20
CA GLU A 97 8.95 -18.86 22.52
C GLU A 97 10.36 -19.48 22.48
N VAL A 98 11.21 -19.06 21.53
CA VAL A 98 12.61 -19.50 21.48
C VAL A 98 13.38 -18.99 22.69
N ILE A 99 13.18 -17.71 23.09
CA ILE A 99 13.76 -17.14 24.31
C ILE A 99 13.33 -17.93 25.53
N ASP A 100 12.05 -18.33 25.62
CA ASP A 100 11.56 -19.12 26.78
C ASP A 100 12.24 -20.49 26.89
N LYS A 101 12.54 -21.12 25.76
CA LYS A 101 13.21 -22.42 25.69
C LYS A 101 14.73 -22.35 25.90
N ALA A 102 15.35 -21.19 25.70
CA ALA A 102 16.79 -20.98 25.88
C ALA A 102 17.24 -21.32 27.30
N THR A 103 18.39 -21.90 27.43
CA THR A 103 18.96 -22.38 28.71
C THR A 103 20.19 -21.58 29.16
N THR A 104 20.84 -20.87 28.22
CA THR A 104 22.00 -20.01 28.44
C THR A 104 21.74 -18.59 28.00
N ASN A 105 22.50 -17.61 28.53
CA ASN A 105 22.40 -16.20 28.08
C ASN A 105 22.81 -16.05 26.61
N ALA A 106 23.79 -16.82 26.14
CA ALA A 106 24.18 -16.83 24.73
C ALA A 106 23.02 -17.25 23.79
N GLU A 107 22.25 -18.28 24.18
CA GLU A 107 21.05 -18.70 23.44
C GLU A 107 19.96 -17.62 23.49
N VAL A 108 19.78 -16.95 24.64
CA VAL A 108 18.84 -15.82 24.78
C VAL A 108 19.23 -14.67 23.85
N ASP A 109 20.52 -14.29 23.83
CA ASP A 109 21.01 -13.22 22.97
C ASP A 109 20.91 -13.56 21.49
N GLN A 110 21.18 -14.80 21.10
CA GLN A 110 21.00 -15.27 19.73
C GLN A 110 19.51 -15.21 19.33
N ALA A 111 18.62 -15.72 20.16
CA ALA A 111 17.17 -15.72 19.91
C ALA A 111 16.61 -14.29 19.81
N LYS A 112 17.05 -13.38 20.69
CA LYS A 112 16.72 -11.95 20.62
C LYS A 112 17.16 -11.34 19.30
N SER A 113 18.41 -11.52 18.90
CA SER A 113 18.97 -10.93 17.68
C SER A 113 18.27 -11.44 16.43
N THR A 114 18.03 -12.75 16.35
CA THR A 114 17.28 -13.38 15.25
C THR A 114 15.84 -12.87 15.22
N GLY A 115 15.16 -12.85 16.35
CA GLY A 115 13.77 -12.40 16.44
C GLY A 115 13.58 -10.94 16.05
N ILE A 116 14.47 -10.04 16.47
CA ILE A 116 14.44 -8.63 16.03
C ILE A 116 14.62 -8.56 14.50
N ALA A 117 15.58 -9.30 13.93
CA ALA A 117 15.81 -9.33 12.50
C ALA A 117 14.58 -9.84 11.73
N GLU A 118 13.93 -10.90 12.21
CA GLU A 118 12.71 -11.44 11.59
C GLU A 118 11.53 -10.47 11.65
N VAL A 119 11.29 -9.83 12.80
CA VAL A 119 10.22 -8.81 12.95
C VAL A 119 10.48 -7.62 12.03
N THR A 120 11.71 -7.10 12.01
CA THR A 120 12.06 -5.93 11.19
C THR A 120 12.07 -6.23 9.69
N SER A 121 12.25 -7.49 9.29
CA SER A 121 12.24 -7.92 7.88
C SER A 121 10.84 -7.89 7.24
N VAL A 122 9.76 -7.75 8.01
CA VAL A 122 8.41 -7.68 7.46
C VAL A 122 8.28 -6.43 6.60
N ASN A 123 8.02 -6.62 5.31
CA ASN A 123 7.90 -5.53 4.34
C ASN A 123 6.71 -5.80 3.41
N PRO A 124 5.52 -5.31 3.75
CA PRO A 124 4.33 -5.51 2.92
C PRO A 124 4.43 -4.79 1.58
N GLY A 125 3.99 -5.45 0.52
CA GLY A 125 3.83 -4.84 -0.80
C GLY A 125 2.50 -4.09 -0.91
N ALA A 126 2.52 -2.94 -1.59
CA ALA A 126 1.32 -2.18 -1.93
C ALA A 126 0.65 -2.77 -3.18
N VAL A 127 0.07 -3.96 -3.09
CA VAL A 127 -0.44 -4.74 -4.23
C VAL A 127 -1.73 -4.12 -4.77
N ALA A 128 -2.70 -3.85 -3.89
CA ALA A 128 -4.03 -3.38 -4.29
C ALA A 128 -3.98 -2.07 -5.08
N LYS A 129 -3.27 -1.07 -4.59
CA LYS A 129 -3.14 0.24 -5.27
C LYS A 129 -2.32 0.15 -6.55
N THR A 130 -1.27 -0.69 -6.56
CA THR A 130 -0.42 -0.88 -7.74
C THR A 130 -1.22 -1.49 -8.89
N GLU A 131 -1.95 -2.58 -8.63
CA GLU A 131 -2.79 -3.26 -9.63
C GLU A 131 -3.93 -2.34 -10.12
N ALA A 132 -4.54 -1.58 -9.22
CA ALA A 132 -5.58 -0.63 -9.58
C ALA A 132 -5.06 0.47 -10.51
N LYS A 133 -3.90 1.05 -10.23
CA LYS A 133 -3.27 2.07 -11.10
C LYS A 133 -2.86 1.49 -12.45
N GLN A 134 -2.35 0.28 -12.48
CA GLN A 134 -2.03 -0.41 -13.74
C GLN A 134 -3.27 -0.58 -14.61
N ALA A 135 -4.42 -0.97 -14.03
CA ALA A 135 -5.67 -1.09 -14.77
C ALA A 135 -6.14 0.26 -15.36
N ILE A 136 -5.91 1.39 -14.65
CA ILE A 136 -6.17 2.73 -15.18
C ILE A 136 -5.24 3.05 -16.37
N ASP A 137 -3.94 2.70 -16.27
CA ASP A 137 -2.99 2.91 -17.37
C ASP A 137 -3.33 2.08 -18.61
N GLU A 138 -3.77 0.85 -18.43
CA GLU A 138 -4.23 -0.02 -19.50
C GLU A 138 -5.50 0.53 -20.18
N ALA A 139 -6.46 1.03 -19.39
CA ALA A 139 -7.66 1.68 -19.90
C ALA A 139 -7.33 2.96 -20.69
N LEU A 140 -6.42 3.80 -20.18
CA LEU A 140 -5.95 5.00 -20.88
C LEU A 140 -5.27 4.65 -22.20
N LYS A 141 -4.39 3.64 -22.18
CA LYS A 141 -3.74 3.19 -23.41
C LYS A 141 -4.76 2.73 -24.45
N ALA A 142 -5.69 1.88 -24.04
CA ALA A 142 -6.74 1.37 -24.93
C ALA A 142 -7.60 2.51 -25.51
N LYS A 143 -7.97 3.51 -24.68
CA LYS A 143 -8.71 4.70 -25.13
C LYS A 143 -7.90 5.55 -26.10
N ASN A 144 -6.62 5.76 -25.86
CA ASN A 144 -5.74 6.48 -26.78
C ASN A 144 -5.63 5.75 -28.14
N ASP A 145 -5.48 4.43 -28.13
CA ASP A 145 -5.43 3.62 -29.35
C ASP A 145 -6.77 3.70 -30.13
N GLU A 146 -7.91 3.71 -29.42
CA GLU A 146 -9.25 3.92 -29.99
C GLU A 146 -9.37 5.32 -30.66
N ILE A 147 -8.96 6.37 -29.95
CA ILE A 147 -8.98 7.76 -30.47
C ILE A 147 -8.07 7.87 -31.71
N ASP A 148 -6.87 7.27 -31.69
CA ASP A 148 -5.95 7.29 -32.82
C ASP A 148 -6.52 6.62 -34.07
N ALA A 149 -7.27 5.54 -33.90
CA ALA A 149 -7.93 4.81 -34.99
C ALA A 149 -9.09 5.60 -35.63
N ARG A 150 -9.61 6.66 -35.00
CA ARG A 150 -10.69 7.49 -35.56
C ARG A 150 -10.21 8.28 -36.79
N THR A 151 -10.80 8.06 -37.94
CA THR A 151 -10.47 8.76 -39.20
C THR A 151 -11.32 10.02 -39.43
N ASP A 152 -12.42 10.12 -38.73
CA ASP A 152 -13.36 11.26 -38.79
C ASP A 152 -12.89 12.47 -37.98
N LEU A 153 -11.97 12.29 -37.03
CA LEU A 153 -11.39 13.35 -36.21
C LEU A 153 -10.20 14.02 -36.88
N THR A 154 -10.01 15.32 -36.55
CA THR A 154 -8.72 16.02 -36.82
C THR A 154 -7.68 15.66 -35.76
N ASP A 155 -6.41 16.00 -36.03
CA ASP A 155 -5.32 15.76 -35.08
C ASP A 155 -5.49 16.58 -33.80
N GLU A 156 -6.07 17.80 -33.90
CA GLU A 156 -6.38 18.66 -32.75
C GLU A 156 -7.51 18.06 -31.90
N GLU A 157 -8.56 17.53 -32.52
CA GLU A 157 -9.66 16.86 -31.80
C GLU A 157 -9.17 15.59 -31.10
N LYS A 158 -8.30 14.81 -31.74
CA LYS A 158 -7.64 13.64 -31.12
C LYS A 158 -6.76 14.06 -29.93
N ALA A 159 -5.97 15.11 -30.08
CA ALA A 159 -5.09 15.62 -29.02
C ALA A 159 -5.90 16.09 -27.81
N ALA A 160 -7.00 16.84 -28.04
CA ALA A 160 -7.89 17.28 -26.98
C ALA A 160 -8.53 16.10 -26.23
N ALA A 161 -9.05 15.11 -26.96
CA ALA A 161 -9.65 13.92 -26.37
C ALA A 161 -8.65 13.08 -25.54
N LYS A 162 -7.44 12.89 -26.04
CA LYS A 162 -6.37 12.20 -25.30
C LYS A 162 -5.95 12.97 -24.04
N SER A 163 -5.93 14.32 -24.11
CA SER A 163 -5.67 15.16 -22.94
C SER A 163 -6.78 15.02 -21.89
N GLU A 164 -8.04 14.96 -22.31
CA GLU A 164 -9.17 14.70 -21.41
C GLU A 164 -9.08 13.31 -20.78
N ALA A 165 -8.82 12.26 -21.57
CA ALA A 165 -8.67 10.89 -21.07
C ALA A 165 -7.53 10.79 -20.06
N LYS A 166 -6.41 11.47 -20.34
CA LYS A 166 -5.27 11.53 -19.41
C LYS A 166 -5.64 12.23 -18.11
N ALA A 167 -6.34 13.35 -18.16
CA ALA A 167 -6.76 14.07 -16.95
C ALA A 167 -7.68 13.21 -16.06
N LYS A 168 -8.60 12.44 -16.67
CA LYS A 168 -9.46 11.48 -15.96
C LYS A 168 -8.66 10.34 -15.35
N ALA A 169 -7.66 9.81 -16.06
CA ALA A 169 -6.76 8.77 -15.55
C ALA A 169 -5.92 9.28 -14.37
N ASP A 170 -5.40 10.51 -14.46
CA ASP A 170 -4.62 11.10 -13.37
C ASP A 170 -5.50 11.33 -12.13
N ALA A 171 -6.73 11.82 -12.29
CA ALA A 171 -7.70 11.98 -11.19
C ALA A 171 -8.08 10.62 -10.54
N ALA A 172 -8.26 9.58 -11.35
CA ALA A 172 -8.53 8.23 -10.85
C ALA A 172 -7.35 7.69 -10.02
N LYS A 173 -6.12 7.88 -10.48
CA LYS A 173 -4.92 7.49 -9.73
C LYS A 173 -4.79 8.24 -8.41
N GLU A 174 -5.12 9.53 -8.37
CA GLU A 174 -5.18 10.28 -7.11
C GLU A 174 -6.24 9.74 -6.15
N ALA A 175 -7.41 9.34 -6.65
CA ALA A 175 -8.45 8.72 -5.84
C ALA A 175 -7.98 7.37 -5.26
N ILE A 176 -7.28 6.56 -6.07
CA ILE A 176 -6.64 5.30 -5.61
C ILE A 176 -5.61 5.59 -4.51
N ASP A 177 -4.77 6.63 -4.66
CA ASP A 177 -3.76 6.98 -3.65
C ASP A 177 -4.38 7.38 -2.32
N LYS A 178 -5.52 8.10 -2.35
CA LYS A 178 -6.26 8.53 -1.17
C LYS A 178 -7.09 7.42 -0.50
N ALA A 179 -7.37 6.33 -1.22
CA ALA A 179 -8.13 5.20 -0.68
C ALA A 179 -7.34 4.50 0.44
N THR A 180 -8.03 4.16 1.53
CA THR A 180 -7.43 3.49 2.71
C THR A 180 -7.81 2.02 2.81
N THR A 181 -8.85 1.56 2.11
CA THR A 181 -9.32 0.16 2.13
C THR A 181 -9.29 -0.46 0.73
N ASN A 182 -9.20 -1.78 0.64
CA ASN A 182 -9.28 -2.50 -0.63
C ASN A 182 -10.59 -2.18 -1.38
N ALA A 183 -11.71 -2.12 -0.67
CA ALA A 183 -13.00 -1.78 -1.26
C ALA A 183 -13.01 -0.37 -1.87
N ALA A 184 -12.39 0.62 -1.20
CA ALA A 184 -12.26 1.97 -1.72
C ALA A 184 -11.32 2.04 -2.93
N VAL A 185 -10.24 1.25 -2.95
CA VAL A 185 -9.33 1.10 -4.10
C VAL A 185 -10.08 0.51 -5.30
N ASP A 186 -10.85 -0.55 -5.10
CA ASP A 186 -11.64 -1.19 -6.16
C ASP A 186 -12.72 -0.27 -6.71
N GLN A 187 -13.38 0.52 -5.86
CA GLN A 187 -14.35 1.51 -6.29
C GLN A 187 -13.69 2.63 -7.11
N ALA A 188 -12.54 3.14 -6.68
CA ALA A 188 -11.79 4.18 -7.41
C ALA A 188 -11.29 3.67 -8.76
N LYS A 189 -10.79 2.42 -8.81
CA LYS A 189 -10.41 1.74 -10.06
C LYS A 189 -11.59 1.62 -11.01
N THR A 190 -12.72 1.13 -10.53
CA THR A 190 -13.93 0.92 -11.36
C THR A 190 -14.44 2.25 -11.93
N ASN A 191 -14.60 3.26 -11.09
CA ASN A 191 -15.05 4.58 -11.50
C ASN A 191 -14.06 5.22 -12.49
N GLY A 192 -12.76 5.17 -12.17
CA GLY A 192 -11.72 5.75 -13.02
C GLY A 192 -11.63 5.09 -14.39
N THR A 193 -11.71 3.76 -14.45
CA THR A 193 -11.76 3.03 -15.72
C THR A 193 -12.98 3.45 -16.54
N LEU A 194 -14.15 3.58 -15.92
CA LEU A 194 -15.37 4.03 -16.58
C LEU A 194 -15.23 5.46 -17.11
N GLU A 195 -14.68 6.37 -16.32
CA GLU A 195 -14.48 7.77 -16.73
C GLU A 195 -13.51 7.88 -17.91
N VAL A 196 -12.39 7.18 -17.89
CA VAL A 196 -11.41 7.15 -18.98
C VAL A 196 -12.04 6.59 -20.27
N THR A 197 -12.75 5.47 -20.16
CA THR A 197 -13.37 4.80 -21.32
C THR A 197 -14.58 5.57 -21.88
N SER A 198 -15.22 6.41 -21.07
CA SER A 198 -16.37 7.24 -21.49
C SER A 198 -15.97 8.43 -22.37
N VAL A 199 -14.70 8.75 -22.50
CA VAL A 199 -14.24 9.84 -23.38
C VAL A 199 -14.61 9.50 -24.82
N ASN A 200 -15.46 10.33 -25.41
CA ASN A 200 -15.95 10.14 -26.78
C ASN A 200 -15.92 11.47 -27.53
N PRO A 201 -14.83 11.79 -28.25
CA PRO A 201 -14.72 13.05 -28.98
C PRO A 201 -15.71 13.12 -30.15
N GLU A 202 -16.24 14.31 -30.37
CA GLU A 202 -17.08 14.60 -31.52
C GLU A 202 -16.24 15.10 -32.70
N ALA A 203 -16.60 14.68 -33.90
CA ALA A 203 -15.96 15.07 -35.14
C ALA A 203 -16.58 16.39 -35.64
N VAL A 204 -16.33 17.50 -34.95
CA VAL A 204 -16.97 18.78 -35.22
C VAL A 204 -16.45 19.44 -36.51
N ALA A 205 -15.13 19.58 -36.64
CA ALA A 205 -14.51 20.32 -37.75
C ALA A 205 -14.85 19.74 -39.12
N LYS A 206 -14.71 18.41 -39.29
CA LYS A 206 -15.03 17.76 -40.57
C LYS A 206 -16.53 17.72 -40.85
N THR A 207 -17.36 17.63 -39.81
CA THR A 207 -18.82 17.65 -39.94
C THR A 207 -19.29 19.02 -40.38
N GLU A 208 -18.83 20.12 -39.74
CA GLU A 208 -19.14 21.48 -40.09
C GLU A 208 -18.67 21.84 -41.51
N ALA A 209 -17.45 21.40 -41.87
CA ALA A 209 -16.93 21.65 -43.23
C ALA A 209 -17.77 20.93 -44.31
N LYS A 210 -18.19 19.71 -44.11
CA LYS A 210 -19.08 19.01 -45.02
C LYS A 210 -20.44 19.67 -45.10
N GLN A 211 -21.02 20.08 -43.99
CA GLN A 211 -22.29 20.78 -43.95
C GLN A 211 -22.21 22.11 -44.72
N ALA A 212 -21.11 22.87 -44.58
CA ALA A 212 -20.89 24.10 -45.32
C ALA A 212 -20.82 23.87 -46.84
N ILE A 213 -20.23 22.76 -47.29
CA ILE A 213 -20.20 22.37 -48.72
C ILE A 213 -21.61 22.00 -49.20
N ASP A 214 -22.36 21.22 -48.40
CA ASP A 214 -23.74 20.87 -48.73
C ASP A 214 -24.66 22.09 -48.83
N ASP A 215 -24.52 23.06 -47.91
CA ASP A 215 -25.26 24.31 -47.90
C ASP A 215 -24.90 25.16 -49.14
N ALA A 216 -23.62 25.24 -49.53
CA ALA A 216 -23.17 25.91 -50.73
C ALA A 216 -23.73 25.25 -52.01
N LEU A 217 -23.74 23.89 -52.07
CA LEU A 217 -24.34 23.15 -53.17
C LEU A 217 -25.84 23.44 -53.30
N LYS A 218 -26.55 23.45 -52.17
CA LYS A 218 -27.99 23.77 -52.13
C LYS A 218 -28.28 25.18 -52.64
N ALA A 219 -27.49 26.15 -52.15
CA ALA A 219 -27.61 27.54 -52.60
C ALA A 219 -27.32 27.66 -54.12
N LYS A 220 -26.27 27.02 -54.63
CA LYS A 220 -25.92 27.02 -56.03
C LYS A 220 -26.97 26.36 -56.92
N THR A 221 -27.53 25.24 -56.46
CA THR A 221 -28.63 24.56 -57.15
C THR A 221 -29.85 25.47 -57.30
N ALA A 222 -30.25 26.20 -56.23
CA ALA A 222 -31.35 27.16 -56.25
C ALA A 222 -31.07 28.34 -57.19
N GLU A 223 -29.83 28.84 -57.22
CA GLU A 223 -29.40 29.90 -58.15
C GLU A 223 -29.53 29.42 -59.60
N ILE A 224 -29.06 28.19 -59.90
CA ILE A 224 -29.19 27.63 -61.26
C ILE A 224 -30.66 27.46 -61.65
N ASP A 225 -31.50 26.97 -60.74
CA ASP A 225 -32.93 26.82 -61.00
C ASP A 225 -33.64 28.15 -61.31
N ALA A 226 -33.24 29.23 -60.66
CA ALA A 226 -33.77 30.57 -60.83
C ALA A 226 -33.33 31.25 -62.18
N ARG A 227 -32.34 30.73 -62.89
CA ARG A 227 -31.89 31.29 -64.19
C ARG A 227 -32.95 31.13 -65.27
N THR A 228 -33.31 32.17 -65.87
CA THR A 228 -34.31 32.21 -66.99
C THR A 228 -33.65 32.17 -68.37
N ASP A 229 -32.37 32.39 -68.44
CA ASP A 229 -31.55 32.39 -69.65
C ASP A 229 -30.97 31.05 -70.04
N LEU A 230 -31.18 30.01 -69.21
CA LEU A 230 -30.70 28.62 -69.44
C LEU A 230 -31.85 27.70 -69.78
N THR A 231 -31.58 26.74 -70.68
CA THR A 231 -32.49 25.62 -70.96
C THR A 231 -32.48 24.60 -69.82
N ASP A 232 -33.46 23.71 -69.77
CA ASP A 232 -33.54 22.64 -68.75
C ASP A 232 -32.36 21.66 -68.83
N GLU A 233 -31.85 21.38 -70.04
CA GLU A 233 -30.66 20.56 -70.25
C GLU A 233 -29.39 21.23 -69.70
N GLU A 234 -29.22 22.57 -69.96
CA GLU A 234 -28.08 23.33 -69.44
C GLU A 234 -28.14 23.45 -67.92
N LYS A 235 -29.32 23.65 -67.30
CA LYS A 235 -29.51 23.63 -65.86
C LYS A 235 -29.13 22.25 -65.26
N THR A 236 -29.56 21.18 -65.90
CA THR A 236 -29.25 19.82 -65.46
C THR A 236 -27.73 19.56 -65.50
N ALA A 237 -27.07 19.96 -66.58
CA ALA A 237 -25.62 19.82 -66.69
C ALA A 237 -24.85 20.67 -65.63
N ALA A 238 -25.29 21.93 -65.40
CA ALA A 238 -24.67 22.79 -64.41
C ALA A 238 -24.85 22.27 -62.96
N LYS A 239 -26.03 21.74 -62.64
CA LYS A 239 -26.27 21.10 -61.32
C LYS A 239 -25.45 19.85 -61.12
N ALA A 240 -25.28 19.03 -62.18
CA ALA A 240 -24.43 17.85 -62.13
C ALA A 240 -22.95 18.24 -61.91
N ASP A 241 -22.46 19.29 -62.57
CA ASP A 241 -21.09 19.79 -62.36
C ASP A 241 -20.89 20.34 -60.94
N ALA A 242 -21.87 21.11 -60.45
CA ALA A 242 -21.81 21.63 -59.07
C ALA A 242 -21.79 20.47 -58.03
N LYS A 243 -22.60 19.42 -58.25
CA LYS A 243 -22.62 18.25 -57.39
C LYS A 243 -21.28 17.49 -57.43
N ALA A 244 -20.75 17.27 -58.64
CA ALA A 244 -19.45 16.57 -58.79
C ALA A 244 -18.32 17.35 -58.06
N LYS A 245 -18.35 18.65 -58.04
CA LYS A 245 -17.39 19.50 -57.31
C LYS A 245 -17.58 19.47 -55.77
N ALA A 246 -18.81 19.27 -55.32
CA ALA A 246 -19.09 19.12 -53.88
C ALA A 246 -18.71 17.71 -53.37
N ASP A 247 -18.78 16.70 -54.22
CA ASP A 247 -18.49 15.30 -53.89
C ASP A 247 -16.95 14.99 -53.98
N ALA A 248 -16.15 15.85 -54.62
CA ALA A 248 -14.68 15.68 -54.82
C ALA A 248 -13.84 16.06 -53.60
#